data_ad2d2c26fdc293dad487129182406ba2
#
_entry.id   ad2d2c26fdc293dad487129182406ba2
#
_cell.length_a   1.000
_cell.length_b   1.000
_cell.length_c   1.000
_cell.angle_alpha   90.00
_cell.angle_beta   90.00
_cell.angle_gamma   90.00
#
_symmetry.space_group_name_H-M   'P 1'
#
loop_
_entity.id
_entity.type
_entity.pdbx_description
1 polymer ?
#
loop_
_entity_poly.entity_id
_entity_poly.type
_entity_poly.pdbx_seq_one_letter_code
_entity_poly.pdbx_strand_id
1 'polypeptide(L)'
;MRTLASSKVTRYGGALLAIACATAVALPFRAHVNVTTVALALLLAVLFAAIAFGSKPALAASVVGMLCFNFFFLPPYHTLTIADPQNWVALTAFFITAVTVGQLSARAKQRAEEAEAGRVENQRLYDELREAFDRASEAEAIKRSERLKSALLDAVTHDIRTPLTSIKASATLLLEDRDEAESSSRLSDEEQQAILEVIEHSANRLDRFVEGIVDLARIEAGDISLHRNWGAVEDIIDAALAQAEPLTRNHEIKVVLAEELPVVRVDARTVTEVIYTLLDNASKYAPTGTRITISARETASDTIELAVEDEGPGIPANYRPRVFERFYRIAGNGFTREDTRGIGMGLAIAKGIVEAHGGRIWIEDAKSGQGARVVFTVPVGDDEAERDVSEARPSGRASGVSGRQ
;
A
#
# COMPACT_ATOMS: atom_id res chain seq x y z
N MET A 1 11.84 -39.85 -4.91
CA MET A 1 11.87 -41.32 -4.80
C MET A 1 11.72 -41.93 -6.21
N ARG A 2 12.73 -42.57 -6.75
CA ARG A 2 12.74 -43.21 -8.07
C ARG A 2 11.74 -44.37 -8.02
N THR A 3 10.59 -44.26 -8.66
CA THR A 3 9.72 -45.40 -8.95
C THR A 3 10.48 -46.31 -9.95
N LEU A 4 10.96 -47.42 -9.42
CA LEU A 4 11.47 -48.52 -10.23
C LEU A 4 10.41 -48.84 -11.30
N ALA A 5 10.74 -48.61 -12.56
CA ALA A 5 9.94 -49.06 -13.68
C ALA A 5 9.85 -50.58 -13.57
N SER A 6 8.83 -51.09 -12.90
CA SER A 6 8.58 -52.51 -12.74
C SER A 6 8.42 -53.07 -14.16
N SER A 7 9.28 -54.01 -14.55
CA SER A 7 9.20 -54.61 -15.89
C SER A 7 7.82 -55.21 -16.09
N LYS A 8 7.36 -55.27 -17.33
CA LYS A 8 6.05 -55.91 -17.65
C LYS A 8 5.91 -57.27 -16.95
N VAL A 9 7.03 -58.01 -16.87
CA VAL A 9 7.13 -59.35 -16.24
C VAL A 9 6.80 -59.26 -14.74
N THR A 10 7.30 -58.26 -13.98
CA THR A 10 7.02 -58.14 -12.56
C THR A 10 5.56 -57.82 -12.28
N ARG A 11 4.92 -57.02 -13.13
CA ARG A 11 3.48 -56.67 -12.98
C ARG A 11 2.55 -57.87 -13.24
N TYR A 12 2.83 -58.62 -14.29
CA TYR A 12 2.06 -59.84 -14.57
C TYR A 12 2.37 -60.92 -13.53
N GLY A 13 3.64 -61.09 -13.15
CA GLY A 13 4.02 -62.04 -12.12
C GLY A 13 3.38 -61.74 -10.76
N GLY A 14 3.34 -60.45 -10.34
CA GLY A 14 2.68 -60.04 -9.10
C GLY A 14 1.17 -60.28 -9.10
N ALA A 15 0.48 -59.98 -10.22
CA ALA A 15 -0.93 -60.23 -10.36
C ALA A 15 -1.31 -61.73 -10.33
N LEU A 16 -0.51 -62.59 -11.00
CA LEU A 16 -0.69 -64.04 -10.99
C LEU A 16 -0.36 -64.62 -9.63
N LEU A 17 0.67 -64.11 -8.95
CA LEU A 17 1.05 -64.55 -7.57
C LEU A 17 -0.12 -64.25 -6.59
N ALA A 18 -0.75 -63.09 -6.70
CA ALA A 18 -1.92 -62.75 -5.84
C ALA A 18 -3.04 -63.79 -5.99
N ILE A 19 -3.38 -64.23 -7.23
CA ILE A 19 -4.35 -65.29 -7.46
C ILE A 19 -3.88 -66.62 -6.93
N ALA A 20 -2.62 -66.98 -7.15
CA ALA A 20 -2.05 -68.25 -6.64
C ALA A 20 -2.10 -68.28 -5.10
N CYS A 21 -1.74 -67.20 -4.43
CA CYS A 21 -1.84 -67.09 -2.97
C CYS A 21 -3.29 -67.21 -2.51
N ALA A 22 -4.23 -66.50 -3.12
CA ALA A 22 -5.65 -66.58 -2.74
C ALA A 22 -6.21 -67.98 -2.91
N THR A 23 -5.84 -68.65 -4.00
CA THR A 23 -6.21 -70.07 -4.29
C THR A 23 -5.59 -71.02 -3.28
N ALA A 24 -4.29 -70.89 -2.96
CA ALA A 24 -3.58 -71.70 -1.99
C ALA A 24 -4.15 -71.58 -0.59
N VAL A 25 -4.53 -70.37 -0.17
CA VAL A 25 -5.17 -70.10 1.15
C VAL A 25 -6.59 -70.70 1.18
N ALA A 26 -7.34 -70.64 0.11
CA ALA A 26 -8.72 -71.13 0.06
C ALA A 26 -8.78 -72.68 -0.05
N LEU A 27 -7.80 -73.35 -0.61
CA LEU A 27 -7.81 -74.78 -0.92
C LEU A 27 -7.96 -75.70 0.30
N PRO A 28 -7.29 -75.49 1.45
CA PRO A 28 -7.45 -76.31 2.67
C PRO A 28 -8.85 -76.22 3.23
N PHE A 29 -9.55 -75.13 3.03
CA PHE A 29 -10.89 -74.85 3.60
C PHE A 29 -12.04 -75.24 2.66
N ARG A 30 -11.75 -75.79 1.49
CA ARG A 30 -12.78 -76.06 0.49
C ARG A 30 -13.94 -76.93 0.95
N ALA A 31 -13.73 -77.81 1.97
CA ALA A 31 -14.77 -78.66 2.56
C ALA A 31 -15.68 -77.92 3.53
N HIS A 32 -15.22 -76.75 4.07
CA HIS A 32 -15.92 -75.99 5.12
C HIS A 32 -16.43 -74.62 4.61
N VAL A 33 -15.96 -74.16 3.48
CA VAL A 33 -16.26 -72.85 2.93
C VAL A 33 -17.17 -72.98 1.72
N ASN A 34 -18.20 -72.13 1.63
CA ASN A 34 -19.15 -72.13 0.52
C ASN A 34 -18.47 -71.67 -0.75
N VAL A 35 -18.80 -72.26 -1.88
CA VAL A 35 -18.26 -71.95 -3.20
C VAL A 35 -18.35 -70.43 -3.50
N THR A 36 -19.43 -69.79 -3.08
CA THR A 36 -19.62 -68.32 -3.26
C THR A 36 -18.59 -67.52 -2.52
N THR A 37 -18.16 -67.93 -1.29
CA THR A 37 -17.16 -67.25 -0.51
C THR A 37 -15.77 -67.31 -1.16
N VAL A 38 -15.46 -68.44 -1.79
CA VAL A 38 -14.21 -68.58 -2.54
C VAL A 38 -14.21 -67.70 -3.79
N ALA A 39 -15.34 -67.63 -4.50
CA ALA A 39 -15.49 -66.76 -5.65
C ALA A 39 -15.27 -65.27 -5.26
N LEU A 40 -15.84 -64.82 -4.15
CA LEU A 40 -15.62 -63.45 -3.61
C LEU A 40 -14.18 -63.18 -3.22
N ALA A 41 -13.51 -64.15 -2.61
CA ALA A 41 -12.08 -64.02 -2.21
C ALA A 41 -11.18 -63.88 -3.46
N LEU A 42 -11.44 -64.66 -4.49
CA LEU A 42 -10.72 -64.55 -5.77
C LEU A 42 -11.03 -63.22 -6.49
N LEU A 43 -12.27 -62.71 -6.43
CA LEU A 43 -12.64 -61.40 -6.94
C LEU A 43 -11.89 -60.27 -6.23
N LEU A 44 -11.75 -60.37 -4.92
CA LEU A 44 -10.96 -59.41 -4.14
C LEU A 44 -9.47 -59.46 -4.54
N ALA A 45 -8.93 -60.65 -4.80
CA ALA A 45 -7.55 -60.77 -5.27
C ALA A 45 -7.36 -60.17 -6.70
N VAL A 46 -8.36 -60.29 -7.59
CA VAL A 46 -8.37 -59.64 -8.90
C VAL A 46 -8.48 -58.11 -8.76
N LEU A 47 -9.31 -57.63 -7.84
CA LEU A 47 -9.44 -56.19 -7.53
C LEU A 47 -8.12 -55.63 -7.03
N PHE A 48 -7.48 -56.33 -6.10
CA PHE A 48 -6.13 -55.94 -5.60
C PHE A 48 -5.11 -55.89 -6.73
N ALA A 49 -5.11 -56.93 -7.60
CA ALA A 49 -4.22 -56.97 -8.78
C ALA A 49 -4.48 -55.77 -9.73
N ALA A 50 -5.76 -55.37 -9.90
CA ALA A 50 -6.12 -54.23 -10.73
C ALA A 50 -5.61 -52.90 -10.19
N ILE A 51 -5.68 -52.72 -8.87
CA ILE A 51 -5.19 -51.52 -8.19
C ILE A 51 -3.66 -51.46 -8.18
N ALA A 52 -3.02 -52.58 -7.84
CA ALA A 52 -1.55 -52.61 -7.63
C ALA A 52 -0.76 -52.69 -8.96
N PHE A 53 -1.22 -53.45 -9.93
CA PHE A 53 -0.48 -53.77 -11.14
C PHE A 53 -1.10 -53.22 -12.43
N GLY A 54 -2.33 -52.72 -12.36
CA GLY A 54 -3.04 -52.14 -13.48
C GLY A 54 -3.99 -53.10 -14.23
N SER A 55 -4.74 -52.56 -15.21
CA SER A 55 -5.86 -53.26 -15.87
C SER A 55 -5.42 -54.51 -16.68
N LYS A 56 -4.35 -54.42 -17.43
CA LYS A 56 -3.90 -55.54 -18.29
C LYS A 56 -3.43 -56.76 -17.48
N PRO A 57 -2.57 -56.64 -16.46
CA PRO A 57 -2.25 -57.73 -15.56
C PRO A 57 -3.43 -58.27 -14.77
N ALA A 58 -4.37 -57.41 -14.37
CA ALA A 58 -5.59 -57.85 -13.70
C ALA A 58 -6.54 -58.65 -14.58
N LEU A 59 -6.62 -58.31 -15.88
CA LEU A 59 -7.38 -59.12 -16.83
C LEU A 59 -6.78 -60.52 -16.99
N ALA A 60 -5.46 -60.62 -17.06
CA ALA A 60 -4.80 -61.93 -17.09
C ALA A 60 -5.02 -62.71 -15.80
N ALA A 61 -4.95 -62.03 -14.65
CA ALA A 61 -5.22 -62.61 -13.33
C ALA A 61 -6.68 -63.06 -13.21
N SER A 62 -7.66 -62.36 -13.81
CA SER A 62 -9.06 -62.75 -13.79
C SER A 62 -9.31 -64.04 -14.59
N VAL A 63 -8.70 -64.18 -15.74
CA VAL A 63 -8.78 -65.41 -16.53
C VAL A 63 -8.17 -66.60 -15.76
N VAL A 64 -6.99 -66.41 -15.19
CA VAL A 64 -6.35 -67.46 -14.38
C VAL A 64 -7.16 -67.76 -13.12
N GLY A 65 -7.70 -66.74 -12.43
CA GLY A 65 -8.53 -66.88 -11.26
C GLY A 65 -9.82 -67.69 -11.59
N MET A 66 -10.43 -67.42 -12.72
CA MET A 66 -11.58 -68.16 -13.23
C MET A 66 -11.23 -69.62 -13.50
N LEU A 67 -10.09 -69.89 -14.13
CA LEU A 67 -9.63 -71.29 -14.35
C LEU A 67 -9.30 -72.00 -13.04
N CYS A 68 -8.60 -71.33 -12.09
CA CYS A 68 -8.36 -71.88 -10.77
C CYS A 68 -9.66 -72.16 -9.99
N PHE A 69 -10.60 -71.26 -10.06
CA PHE A 69 -11.90 -71.43 -9.40
C PHE A 69 -12.64 -72.66 -10.00
N ASN A 70 -12.73 -72.81 -11.28
CA ASN A 70 -13.34 -73.94 -11.93
C ASN A 70 -12.62 -75.23 -11.58
N PHE A 71 -11.31 -75.31 -11.71
CA PHE A 71 -10.51 -76.53 -11.51
C PHE A 71 -10.47 -77.03 -10.09
N PHE A 72 -10.32 -76.14 -9.09
CA PHE A 72 -10.10 -76.55 -7.71
C PHE A 72 -11.38 -76.57 -6.85
N PHE A 73 -12.41 -75.75 -7.19
CA PHE A 73 -13.55 -75.52 -6.30
C PHE A 73 -14.89 -75.92 -6.86
N LEU A 74 -15.00 -76.18 -8.19
CA LEU A 74 -16.25 -76.65 -8.81
C LEU A 74 -16.23 -78.13 -9.07
N PRO A 75 -17.27 -78.90 -8.69
CA PRO A 75 -17.38 -80.31 -9.06
C PRO A 75 -17.69 -80.48 -10.56
N PRO A 76 -17.20 -81.50 -11.26
CA PRO A 76 -16.22 -82.50 -10.77
C PRO A 76 -14.80 -81.91 -10.66
N TYR A 77 -14.20 -82.06 -9.50
CA TYR A 77 -12.90 -81.42 -9.20
C TYR A 77 -11.78 -81.93 -10.11
N HIS A 78 -10.78 -81.07 -10.33
CA HIS A 78 -9.62 -81.34 -11.19
C HIS A 78 -9.97 -81.58 -12.67
N THR A 79 -11.11 -81.10 -13.11
CA THR A 79 -11.55 -81.06 -14.51
C THR A 79 -11.92 -79.63 -14.91
N LEU A 80 -11.85 -79.33 -16.18
CA LEU A 80 -12.30 -78.02 -16.69
C LEU A 80 -13.76 -78.11 -17.26
N THR A 81 -14.43 -79.26 -17.00
CA THR A 81 -15.83 -79.48 -17.38
C THR A 81 -16.75 -78.86 -16.35
N ILE A 82 -17.72 -78.08 -16.80
CA ILE A 82 -18.75 -77.46 -15.95
C ILE A 82 -20.01 -78.34 -16.09
N ALA A 83 -20.22 -79.11 -15.03
CA ALA A 83 -21.36 -80.05 -15.02
C ALA A 83 -22.71 -79.38 -14.70
N ASP A 84 -22.64 -78.30 -13.91
CA ASP A 84 -23.86 -77.56 -13.49
C ASP A 84 -24.03 -76.28 -14.29
N PRO A 85 -25.17 -76.08 -14.98
CA PRO A 85 -25.45 -74.82 -15.72
C PRO A 85 -25.38 -73.57 -14.88
N GLN A 86 -25.63 -73.62 -13.55
CA GLN A 86 -25.53 -72.46 -12.64
C GLN A 86 -24.13 -71.94 -12.49
N ASN A 87 -23.12 -72.82 -12.62
CA ASN A 87 -21.70 -72.42 -12.54
C ASN A 87 -21.26 -71.59 -13.74
N TRP A 88 -21.90 -71.71 -14.90
CA TRP A 88 -21.67 -70.84 -16.05
C TRP A 88 -22.07 -69.38 -15.76
N VAL A 89 -23.17 -69.18 -15.05
CA VAL A 89 -23.63 -67.84 -14.67
C VAL A 89 -22.63 -67.23 -13.71
N ALA A 90 -22.17 -67.99 -12.71
CA ALA A 90 -21.15 -67.51 -11.73
C ALA A 90 -19.82 -67.14 -12.41
N LEU A 91 -19.34 -67.96 -13.34
CA LEU A 91 -18.09 -67.70 -14.10
C LEU A 91 -18.23 -66.47 -15.01
N THR A 92 -19.35 -66.32 -15.68
CA THR A 92 -19.61 -65.16 -16.54
C THR A 92 -19.69 -63.88 -15.71
N ALA A 93 -20.41 -63.93 -14.58
CA ALA A 93 -20.51 -62.79 -13.66
C ALA A 93 -19.12 -62.40 -13.09
N PHE A 94 -18.30 -63.40 -12.72
CA PHE A 94 -16.91 -63.19 -12.27
C PHE A 94 -16.08 -62.45 -13.34
N PHE A 95 -16.14 -62.96 -14.60
CA PHE A 95 -15.40 -62.35 -15.70
C PHE A 95 -15.83 -60.92 -15.99
N ILE A 96 -17.13 -60.66 -16.08
CA ILE A 96 -17.70 -59.33 -16.31
C ILE A 96 -17.25 -58.37 -15.20
N THR A 97 -17.37 -58.80 -13.95
CA THR A 97 -16.98 -57.97 -12.79
C THR A 97 -15.49 -57.64 -12.83
N ALA A 98 -14.64 -58.62 -13.13
CA ALA A 98 -13.20 -58.42 -13.20
C ALA A 98 -12.80 -57.44 -14.32
N VAL A 99 -13.41 -57.54 -15.50
CA VAL A 99 -13.18 -56.61 -16.62
C VAL A 99 -13.68 -55.20 -16.27
N THR A 100 -14.86 -55.07 -15.68
CA THR A 100 -15.44 -53.78 -15.33
C THR A 100 -14.64 -53.06 -14.28
N VAL A 101 -14.24 -53.77 -13.21
CA VAL A 101 -13.40 -53.21 -12.14
C VAL A 101 -12.01 -52.81 -12.67
N GLY A 102 -11.43 -53.65 -13.53
CA GLY A 102 -10.14 -53.35 -14.18
C GLY A 102 -10.19 -52.07 -15.02
N GLN A 103 -11.24 -51.91 -15.82
CA GLN A 103 -11.46 -50.72 -16.64
C GLN A 103 -11.70 -49.47 -15.79
N LEU A 104 -12.56 -49.60 -14.76
CA LEU A 104 -12.86 -48.47 -13.87
C LEU A 104 -11.61 -48.00 -13.11
N SER A 105 -10.80 -48.92 -12.60
CA SER A 105 -9.54 -48.60 -11.95
C SER A 105 -8.56 -47.90 -12.87
N ALA A 106 -8.43 -48.35 -14.12
CA ALA A 106 -7.57 -47.70 -15.11
C ALA A 106 -8.02 -46.27 -15.45
N ARG A 107 -9.35 -46.08 -15.64
CA ARG A 107 -9.92 -44.73 -15.88
C ARG A 107 -9.76 -43.81 -14.67
N ALA A 108 -9.94 -44.32 -13.45
CA ALA A 108 -9.76 -43.54 -12.23
C ALA A 108 -8.31 -43.07 -12.10
N LYS A 109 -7.32 -43.93 -12.35
CA LYS A 109 -5.92 -43.61 -12.32
C LYS A 109 -5.55 -42.56 -13.38
N GLN A 110 -6.00 -42.72 -14.61
CA GLN A 110 -5.76 -41.77 -15.69
C GLN A 110 -6.33 -40.38 -15.35
N ARG A 111 -7.56 -40.29 -14.84
CA ARG A 111 -8.16 -39.03 -14.44
C ARG A 111 -7.40 -38.38 -13.29
N ALA A 112 -6.88 -39.17 -12.32
CA ALA A 112 -6.06 -38.65 -11.24
C ALA A 112 -4.75 -38.04 -11.76
N GLU A 113 -4.08 -38.71 -12.69
CA GLU A 113 -2.83 -38.23 -13.33
C GLU A 113 -3.08 -36.94 -14.15
N GLU A 114 -4.19 -36.88 -14.91
CA GLU A 114 -4.60 -35.70 -15.68
C GLU A 114 -4.93 -34.52 -14.77
N ALA A 115 -5.65 -34.76 -13.65
CA ALA A 115 -5.97 -33.74 -12.67
C ALA A 115 -4.74 -33.21 -11.94
N GLU A 116 -3.77 -34.07 -11.64
CA GLU A 116 -2.51 -33.65 -11.02
C GLU A 116 -1.64 -32.81 -11.97
N ALA A 117 -1.53 -33.25 -13.22
CA ALA A 117 -0.85 -32.47 -14.25
C ALA A 117 -1.49 -31.09 -14.46
N GLY A 118 -2.83 -31.03 -14.50
CA GLY A 118 -3.56 -29.75 -14.60
C GLY A 118 -3.36 -28.85 -13.38
N ARG A 119 -3.25 -29.40 -12.18
CA ARG A 119 -2.94 -28.61 -10.97
C ARG A 119 -1.57 -27.99 -11.02
N VAL A 120 -0.57 -28.75 -11.42
CA VAL A 120 0.83 -28.27 -11.53
C VAL A 120 0.92 -27.14 -12.57
N GLU A 121 0.27 -27.33 -13.73
CA GLU A 121 0.26 -26.30 -14.78
C GLU A 121 -0.47 -25.03 -14.35
N ASN A 122 -1.64 -25.17 -13.70
CA ASN A 122 -2.34 -24.02 -13.12
C ASN A 122 -1.49 -23.26 -12.09
N GLN A 123 -0.82 -24.00 -11.19
CA GLN A 123 0.07 -23.38 -10.20
C GLN A 123 1.17 -22.57 -10.88
N ARG A 124 1.81 -23.13 -11.89
CA ARG A 124 2.83 -22.45 -12.67
C ARG A 124 2.32 -21.17 -13.33
N LEU A 125 1.14 -21.24 -13.95
CA LEU A 125 0.52 -20.06 -14.58
C LEU A 125 0.15 -18.98 -13.57
N TYR A 126 -0.31 -19.36 -12.37
CA TYR A 126 -0.55 -18.41 -11.29
C TYR A 126 0.72 -17.72 -10.81
N ASP A 127 1.82 -18.47 -10.67
CA ASP A 127 3.10 -17.91 -10.25
C ASP A 127 3.66 -16.95 -11.33
N GLU A 128 3.60 -17.32 -12.60
CA GLU A 128 4.00 -16.47 -13.73
C GLU A 128 3.15 -15.18 -13.81
N LEU A 129 1.82 -15.29 -13.60
CA LEU A 129 0.91 -14.16 -13.60
C LEU A 129 1.23 -13.20 -12.43
N ARG A 130 1.48 -13.74 -11.24
CA ARG A 130 1.84 -12.95 -10.06
C ARG A 130 3.13 -12.17 -10.26
N GLU A 131 4.17 -12.84 -10.77
CA GLU A 131 5.43 -12.15 -11.08
C GLU A 131 5.28 -11.06 -12.15
N ALA A 132 4.44 -11.29 -13.17
CA ALA A 132 4.16 -10.29 -14.19
C ALA A 132 3.40 -9.10 -13.61
N PHE A 133 2.45 -9.35 -12.71
CA PHE A 133 1.69 -8.30 -12.03
C PHE A 133 2.58 -7.47 -11.11
N ASP A 134 3.44 -8.09 -10.31
CA ASP A 134 4.36 -7.40 -9.42
C ASP A 134 5.34 -6.51 -10.20
N ARG A 135 5.91 -7.02 -11.31
CA ARG A 135 6.78 -6.22 -12.21
C ARG A 135 6.03 -5.05 -12.86
N ALA A 136 4.80 -5.26 -13.30
CA ALA A 136 3.99 -4.19 -13.88
C ALA A 136 3.65 -3.10 -12.86
N SER A 137 3.29 -3.49 -11.64
CA SER A 137 2.99 -2.56 -10.53
C SER A 137 4.21 -1.72 -10.14
N GLU A 138 5.39 -2.34 -10.04
CA GLU A 138 6.64 -1.64 -9.75
C GLU A 138 7.02 -0.65 -10.87
N ALA A 139 6.92 -1.08 -12.12
CA ALA A 139 7.18 -0.22 -13.28
C ALA A 139 6.21 0.97 -13.35
N GLU A 140 4.94 0.77 -13.00
CA GLU A 140 3.94 1.84 -12.96
C GLU A 140 4.21 2.83 -11.82
N ALA A 141 4.62 2.35 -10.64
CA ALA A 141 5.03 3.17 -9.50
C ALA A 141 6.24 4.06 -9.85
N ILE A 142 7.28 3.49 -10.48
CA ILE A 142 8.45 4.22 -10.94
C ILE A 142 8.05 5.28 -11.98
N LYS A 143 7.25 4.92 -12.97
CA LYS A 143 6.79 5.83 -14.02
C LYS A 143 5.94 6.97 -13.47
N ARG A 144 5.11 6.69 -12.45
CA ARG A 144 4.32 7.70 -11.75
C ARG A 144 5.22 8.66 -10.98
N SER A 145 6.24 8.14 -10.30
CA SER A 145 7.25 8.94 -9.58
C SER A 145 8.04 9.83 -10.53
N GLU A 146 8.50 9.31 -11.67
CA GLU A 146 9.21 10.10 -12.68
C GLU A 146 8.34 11.21 -13.30
N ARG A 147 7.08 10.90 -13.61
CA ARG A 147 6.15 11.92 -14.11
C ARG A 147 5.91 13.03 -13.10
N LEU A 148 5.72 12.67 -11.82
CA LEU A 148 5.60 13.64 -10.75
C LEU A 148 6.86 14.50 -10.65
N LYS A 149 8.05 13.90 -10.64
CA LYS A 149 9.33 14.61 -10.60
C LYS A 149 9.51 15.57 -11.77
N SER A 150 9.16 15.15 -12.99
CA SER A 150 9.24 16.02 -14.18
C SER A 150 8.24 17.19 -14.10
N ALA A 151 6.98 16.92 -13.75
CA ALA A 151 5.98 17.97 -13.59
C ALA A 151 6.36 18.97 -12.47
N LEU A 152 7.01 18.48 -11.41
CA LEU A 152 7.58 19.29 -10.33
C LEU A 152 8.66 20.24 -10.85
N LEU A 153 9.65 19.72 -11.58
CA LEU A 153 10.74 20.52 -12.13
C LEU A 153 10.22 21.59 -13.10
N ASP A 154 9.20 21.27 -13.89
CA ASP A 154 8.58 22.23 -14.80
C ASP A 154 7.85 23.35 -14.04
N ALA A 155 7.07 23.00 -13.00
CA ALA A 155 6.38 23.97 -12.17
C ALA A 155 7.36 24.87 -11.39
N VAL A 156 8.39 24.28 -10.77
CA VAL A 156 9.48 25.00 -10.07
C VAL A 156 10.18 25.96 -11.01
N THR A 157 10.52 25.50 -12.22
CA THR A 157 11.21 26.34 -13.21
C THR A 157 10.34 27.52 -13.65
N HIS A 158 9.04 27.30 -13.86
CA HIS A 158 8.11 28.35 -14.22
C HIS A 158 7.98 29.40 -13.11
N ASP A 159 7.84 28.95 -11.86
CA ASP A 159 7.58 29.84 -10.73
C ASP A 159 8.83 30.59 -10.23
N ILE A 160 10.03 30.10 -10.51
CA ILE A 160 11.30 30.83 -10.37
C ILE A 160 11.44 31.86 -11.52
N ARG A 161 11.10 31.49 -12.76
CA ARG A 161 11.29 32.36 -13.93
C ARG A 161 10.47 33.64 -13.83
N THR A 162 9.23 33.56 -13.32
CA THR A 162 8.34 34.72 -13.25
C THR A 162 8.89 35.86 -12.39
N PRO A 163 9.24 35.69 -11.10
CA PRO A 163 9.81 36.75 -10.28
C PRO A 163 11.19 37.19 -10.79
N LEU A 164 12.00 36.27 -11.30
CA LEU A 164 13.30 36.60 -11.88
C LEU A 164 13.16 37.50 -13.13
N THR A 165 12.17 37.24 -13.99
CA THR A 165 11.88 38.09 -15.13
C THR A 165 11.39 39.47 -14.72
N SER A 166 10.56 39.54 -13.66
CA SER A 166 10.12 40.83 -13.09
C SER A 166 11.29 41.64 -12.54
N ILE A 167 12.16 41.01 -11.74
CA ILE A 167 13.38 41.66 -11.20
C ILE A 167 14.25 42.15 -12.35
N LYS A 168 14.50 41.32 -13.38
CA LYS A 168 15.34 41.66 -14.52
C LYS A 168 14.76 42.85 -15.32
N ALA A 169 13.45 42.80 -15.61
CA ALA A 169 12.79 43.87 -16.34
C ALA A 169 12.83 45.20 -15.57
N SER A 170 12.53 45.17 -14.27
CA SER A 170 12.57 46.34 -13.38
C SER A 170 13.99 46.90 -13.24
N ALA A 171 14.99 46.03 -13.09
CA ALA A 171 16.38 46.47 -13.04
C ALA A 171 16.87 47.07 -14.39
N THR A 172 16.42 46.50 -15.53
CA THR A 172 16.74 47.03 -16.86
C THR A 172 16.17 48.42 -17.02
N LEU A 173 14.90 48.65 -16.64
CA LEU A 173 14.28 49.98 -16.70
C LEU A 173 15.03 51.03 -15.88
N LEU A 174 15.48 50.70 -14.67
CA LEU A 174 16.29 51.62 -13.85
C LEU A 174 17.67 51.90 -14.44
N LEU A 175 18.26 50.90 -15.09
CA LEU A 175 19.55 51.10 -15.78
C LEU A 175 19.43 51.95 -17.02
N GLU A 176 18.41 51.76 -17.86
CA GLU A 176 18.11 52.55 -19.03
C GLU A 176 17.82 54.02 -18.66
N ASP A 177 16.98 54.27 -17.64
CA ASP A 177 16.72 55.61 -17.09
C ASP A 177 18.00 56.33 -16.63
N ARG A 178 18.94 55.60 -16.07
CA ARG A 178 20.23 56.13 -15.61
C ARG A 178 21.14 56.51 -16.76
N ASP A 179 21.12 55.73 -17.85
CA ASP A 179 21.98 55.94 -19.01
C ASP A 179 21.45 57.06 -19.94
N GLU A 180 20.14 57.37 -19.89
CA GLU A 180 19.46 58.46 -20.63
C GLU A 180 19.56 59.82 -19.88
N ALA A 181 20.72 60.18 -19.35
CA ALA A 181 20.89 61.35 -18.50
C ALA A 181 20.53 62.72 -19.11
N GLU A 182 20.23 62.79 -20.43
CA GLU A 182 19.92 64.04 -21.15
C GLU A 182 18.51 64.09 -21.76
N SER A 183 17.65 63.07 -21.56
CA SER A 183 16.30 63.08 -22.13
C SER A 183 15.23 63.54 -21.14
N SER A 184 14.21 64.28 -21.66
CA SER A 184 13.06 64.76 -20.92
C SER A 184 12.06 63.63 -20.46
N SER A 185 12.49 62.38 -20.54
CA SER A 185 11.70 61.19 -20.20
C SER A 185 12.25 60.43 -18.97
N ARG A 186 12.89 61.15 -18.05
CA ARG A 186 13.45 60.55 -16.81
C ARG A 186 12.34 60.13 -15.86
N LEU A 187 12.48 58.93 -15.27
CA LEU A 187 11.58 58.46 -14.24
C LEU A 187 11.59 59.40 -13.02
N SER A 188 10.43 59.72 -12.51
CA SER A 188 10.28 60.42 -11.25
C SER A 188 10.80 59.58 -10.07
N ASP A 189 11.15 60.22 -8.95
CA ASP A 189 11.57 59.53 -7.75
C ASP A 189 10.50 58.54 -7.26
N GLU A 190 9.21 58.83 -7.45
CA GLU A 190 8.08 57.98 -7.10
C GLU A 190 7.99 56.73 -8.00
N GLU A 191 8.25 56.90 -9.33
CA GLU A 191 8.31 55.79 -10.28
C GLU A 191 9.53 54.91 -10.03
N GLN A 192 10.69 55.44 -9.72
CA GLN A 192 11.89 54.69 -9.33
C GLN A 192 11.64 53.89 -8.05
N GLN A 193 11.01 54.48 -7.03
CA GLN A 193 10.66 53.85 -5.79
C GLN A 193 9.66 52.66 -6.03
N ALA A 194 8.64 52.87 -6.87
CA ALA A 194 7.71 51.82 -7.23
C ALA A 194 8.39 50.62 -7.92
N ILE A 195 9.37 50.89 -8.81
CA ILE A 195 10.15 49.83 -9.48
C ILE A 195 11.02 49.08 -8.45
N LEU A 196 11.66 49.78 -7.52
CA LEU A 196 12.45 49.16 -6.45
C LEU A 196 11.57 48.24 -5.55
N GLU A 197 10.37 48.69 -5.22
CA GLU A 197 9.39 47.90 -4.45
C GLU A 197 8.98 46.62 -5.21
N VAL A 198 8.82 46.66 -6.52
CA VAL A 198 8.58 45.48 -7.35
C VAL A 198 9.75 44.50 -7.31
N ILE A 199 11.00 45.01 -7.33
CA ILE A 199 12.20 44.18 -7.22
C ILE A 199 12.24 43.50 -5.85
N GLU A 200 12.06 44.27 -4.77
CA GLU A 200 12.07 43.78 -3.40
C GLU A 200 10.98 42.71 -3.17
N HIS A 201 9.75 43.00 -3.60
CA HIS A 201 8.64 42.05 -3.50
C HIS A 201 8.92 40.75 -4.27
N SER A 202 9.50 40.84 -5.48
CA SER A 202 9.83 39.67 -6.30
C SER A 202 10.97 38.85 -5.71
N ALA A 203 11.99 39.52 -5.12
CA ALA A 203 13.11 38.87 -4.43
C ALA A 203 12.62 38.13 -3.19
N ASN A 204 11.84 38.81 -2.33
CA ASN A 204 11.26 38.21 -1.13
C ASN A 204 10.33 37.02 -1.43
N ARG A 205 9.64 37.07 -2.59
CA ARG A 205 8.83 35.94 -3.07
C ARG A 205 9.69 34.76 -3.50
N LEU A 206 10.82 35.02 -4.16
CA LEU A 206 11.75 33.97 -4.59
C LEU A 206 12.42 33.30 -3.38
N ASP A 207 12.81 34.08 -2.39
CA ASP A 207 13.45 33.57 -1.17
C ASP A 207 12.51 32.62 -0.42
N ARG A 208 11.27 33.02 -0.16
CA ARG A 208 10.25 32.15 0.43
C ARG A 208 9.97 30.89 -0.40
N PHE A 209 10.08 30.99 -1.72
CA PHE A 209 9.93 29.84 -2.59
C PHE A 209 11.06 28.82 -2.41
N VAL A 210 12.31 29.29 -2.34
CA VAL A 210 13.49 28.43 -2.13
C VAL A 210 13.43 27.79 -0.75
N GLU A 211 13.11 28.55 0.30
CA GLU A 211 12.91 28.02 1.66
C GLU A 211 11.85 26.92 1.67
N GLY A 212 10.69 27.13 1.04
CA GLY A 212 9.64 26.14 0.94
C GLY A 212 10.05 24.83 0.24
N ILE A 213 10.92 24.90 -0.79
CA ILE A 213 11.49 23.71 -1.43
C ILE A 213 12.44 22.97 -0.48
N VAL A 214 13.28 23.69 0.23
CA VAL A 214 14.22 23.10 1.19
C VAL A 214 13.49 22.42 2.34
N ASP A 215 12.45 23.06 2.87
CA ASP A 215 11.63 22.49 3.94
C ASP A 215 10.87 21.25 3.46
N LEU A 216 10.34 21.29 2.23
CA LEU A 216 9.71 20.12 1.64
C LEU A 216 10.70 18.94 1.49
N ALA A 217 11.95 19.22 1.07
CA ALA A 217 12.97 18.20 0.95
C ALA A 217 13.36 17.59 2.32
N ARG A 218 13.41 18.42 3.38
CA ARG A 218 13.65 17.96 4.77
C ARG A 218 12.49 17.11 5.28
N ILE A 219 11.25 17.52 5.01
CA ILE A 219 10.04 16.75 5.33
C ILE A 219 10.09 15.37 4.67
N GLU A 220 10.48 15.31 3.39
CA GLU A 220 10.61 14.05 2.64
C GLU A 220 11.68 13.11 3.19
N ALA A 221 12.80 13.68 3.59
CA ALA A 221 13.91 12.92 4.18
C ALA A 221 13.59 12.42 5.60
N GLY A 222 12.50 12.89 6.22
CA GLY A 222 12.22 12.64 7.63
C GLY A 222 13.19 13.36 8.57
N ASP A 223 13.88 14.37 8.08
CA ASP A 223 14.99 15.06 8.76
C ASP A 223 14.55 16.43 9.29
N ILE A 224 13.34 16.49 9.84
CA ILE A 224 12.86 17.69 10.52
C ILE A 224 13.42 17.69 11.95
N SER A 225 14.52 18.39 12.17
CA SER A 225 15.01 18.65 13.52
C SER A 225 14.21 19.80 14.16
N LEU A 226 13.18 19.46 14.91
CA LEU A 226 12.39 20.45 15.65
C LEU A 226 13.11 20.88 16.93
N HIS A 227 13.25 22.19 17.12
CA HIS A 227 13.74 22.78 18.36
C HIS A 227 12.55 23.09 19.28
N ARG A 228 12.02 22.03 19.92
CA ARG A 228 10.84 22.14 20.78
C ARG A 228 11.18 22.81 22.10
N ASN A 229 10.54 23.94 22.38
CA ASN A 229 10.61 24.68 23.63
C ASN A 229 9.20 24.92 24.19
N TRP A 230 9.10 25.09 25.48
CA TRP A 230 7.85 25.51 26.11
C TRP A 230 7.53 26.97 25.72
N GLY A 231 6.30 27.24 25.32
CA GLY A 231 5.84 28.55 24.92
C GLY A 231 4.33 28.69 25.06
N ALA A 232 3.86 29.91 25.20
CA ALA A 232 2.44 30.23 25.19
C ALA A 232 1.92 30.23 23.73
N VAL A 233 0.73 29.73 23.54
CA VAL A 233 0.07 29.69 22.20
C VAL A 233 -0.23 31.12 21.73
N GLU A 234 -0.54 32.01 22.66
CA GLU A 234 -0.80 33.41 22.41
C GLU A 234 0.42 34.08 21.73
N ASP A 235 1.63 33.87 22.27
CA ASP A 235 2.86 34.44 21.73
C ASP A 235 3.11 33.97 20.28
N ILE A 236 2.81 32.70 19.98
CA ILE A 236 2.94 32.14 18.64
C ILE A 236 1.94 32.75 17.65
N ILE A 237 0.69 32.95 18.11
CA ILE A 237 -0.37 33.61 17.32
C ILE A 237 0.00 35.08 17.08
N ASP A 238 0.45 35.80 18.08
CA ASP A 238 0.84 37.20 17.96
C ASP A 238 2.02 37.37 16.99
N ALA A 239 3.02 36.49 17.07
CA ALA A 239 4.14 36.49 16.13
C ALA A 239 3.68 36.26 14.67
N ALA A 240 2.74 35.31 14.47
CA ALA A 240 2.18 35.03 13.14
C ALA A 240 1.35 36.20 12.60
N LEU A 241 0.56 36.86 13.47
CA LEU A 241 -0.21 38.05 13.09
C LEU A 241 0.68 39.22 12.72
N ALA A 242 1.74 39.48 13.51
CA ALA A 242 2.71 40.52 13.19
C ALA A 242 3.38 40.29 11.84
N GLN A 243 3.75 39.04 11.53
CA GLN A 243 4.34 38.69 10.25
C GLN A 243 3.34 38.78 9.08
N ALA A 244 2.07 38.45 9.31
CA ALA A 244 1.01 38.48 8.31
C ALA A 244 0.33 39.85 8.15
N GLU A 245 0.69 40.85 8.96
CA GLU A 245 0.05 42.20 8.94
C GLU A 245 -0.03 42.78 7.52
N PRO A 246 1.03 42.76 6.69
CA PRO A 246 0.97 43.29 5.34
C PRO A 246 -0.04 42.59 4.42
N LEU A 247 -0.29 41.31 4.67
CA LEU A 247 -1.21 40.47 3.87
C LEU A 247 -2.67 40.68 4.29
N THR A 248 -2.88 40.92 5.58
CA THR A 248 -4.20 40.95 6.20
C THR A 248 -4.79 42.36 6.36
N ARG A 249 -4.08 43.40 5.94
CA ARG A 249 -4.49 44.84 6.06
C ARG A 249 -5.89 45.14 5.55
N ASN A 250 -6.36 44.40 4.55
CA ASN A 250 -7.65 44.60 3.93
C ASN A 250 -8.75 43.67 4.51
N HIS A 251 -8.47 43.03 5.65
CA HIS A 251 -9.39 42.10 6.31
C HIS A 251 -9.59 42.48 7.78
N GLU A 252 -10.74 42.12 8.33
CA GLU A 252 -10.99 42.24 9.76
C GLU A 252 -10.45 41.02 10.49
N ILE A 253 -9.37 41.14 11.26
CA ILE A 253 -8.79 40.05 12.03
C ILE A 253 -9.51 39.92 13.37
N LYS A 254 -10.06 38.73 13.66
CA LYS A 254 -10.67 38.37 14.92
C LYS A 254 -9.90 37.23 15.58
N VAL A 255 -9.46 37.45 16.82
CA VAL A 255 -8.81 36.41 17.63
C VAL A 255 -9.76 35.94 18.71
N VAL A 256 -9.98 34.63 18.83
CA VAL A 256 -10.89 34.00 19.81
C VAL A 256 -10.12 32.90 20.51
N LEU A 257 -9.61 33.18 21.68
CA LEU A 257 -8.85 32.25 22.52
C LEU A 257 -9.73 31.81 23.71
N ALA A 258 -9.53 30.57 24.15
CA ALA A 258 -10.08 30.11 25.43
C ALA A 258 -9.43 30.89 26.60
N GLU A 259 -10.14 31.05 27.72
CA GLU A 259 -9.68 31.86 28.86
C GLU A 259 -8.38 31.33 29.48
N GLU A 260 -8.15 30.01 29.47
CA GLU A 260 -6.94 29.36 29.95
C GLU A 260 -6.44 28.37 28.90
N LEU A 261 -5.35 28.71 28.22
CA LEU A 261 -4.67 27.78 27.32
C LEU A 261 -3.40 27.26 28.01
N PRO A 262 -3.17 25.94 28.02
CA PRO A 262 -1.92 25.40 28.52
C PRO A 262 -0.74 25.80 27.65
N VAL A 263 0.46 25.88 28.25
CA VAL A 263 1.70 26.03 27.49
C VAL A 263 1.94 24.77 26.64
N VAL A 264 2.51 24.96 25.46
CA VAL A 264 2.80 23.87 24.52
C VAL A 264 4.30 23.68 24.35
N ARG A 265 4.71 22.44 24.12
CA ARG A 265 6.12 22.14 23.81
C ARG A 265 6.31 21.93 22.33
N VAL A 266 6.53 22.98 21.61
CA VAL A 266 6.63 23.01 20.16
C VAL A 266 7.86 23.82 19.70
N ASP A 267 8.22 23.68 18.43
CA ASP A 267 9.08 24.65 17.77
C ASP A 267 8.22 25.85 17.36
N ALA A 268 8.26 26.90 18.18
CA ALA A 268 7.40 28.08 18.00
C ALA A 268 7.57 28.72 16.62
N ARG A 269 8.77 28.75 16.07
CA ARG A 269 9.06 29.31 14.74
C ARG A 269 8.29 28.57 13.64
N THR A 270 8.35 27.24 13.65
CA THR A 270 7.69 26.43 12.60
C THR A 270 6.17 26.42 12.77
N VAL A 271 5.64 26.48 14.00
CA VAL A 271 4.19 26.62 14.22
C VAL A 271 3.69 28.01 13.81
N THR A 272 4.48 29.09 14.07
CA THR A 272 4.21 30.42 13.53
C THR A 272 4.09 30.41 12.01
N GLU A 273 4.98 29.68 11.31
CA GLU A 273 4.94 29.53 9.86
C GLU A 273 3.69 28.81 9.37
N VAL A 274 3.20 27.80 10.12
CA VAL A 274 1.90 27.16 9.82
C VAL A 274 0.77 28.20 9.87
N ILE A 275 0.66 28.96 10.96
CA ILE A 275 -0.39 29.98 11.12
C ILE A 275 -0.28 31.07 10.03
N TYR A 276 0.94 31.55 9.77
CA TYR A 276 1.20 32.50 8.69
C TYR A 276 0.73 31.97 7.33
N THR A 277 1.03 30.73 7.00
CA THR A 277 0.62 30.08 5.76
C THR A 277 -0.90 29.99 5.64
N LEU A 278 -1.60 29.71 6.74
CA LEU A 278 -3.06 29.68 6.77
C LEU A 278 -3.66 31.09 6.62
N LEU A 279 -3.06 32.10 7.23
CA LEU A 279 -3.46 33.51 7.07
C LEU A 279 -3.23 34.03 5.64
N ASP A 280 -2.08 33.68 5.02
CA ASP A 280 -1.78 33.99 3.63
C ASP A 280 -2.81 33.36 2.67
N ASN A 281 -3.19 32.11 2.92
CA ASN A 281 -4.26 31.47 2.15
C ASN A 281 -5.63 32.17 2.37
N ALA A 282 -6.00 32.43 3.61
CA ALA A 282 -7.27 33.13 3.93
C ALA A 282 -7.34 34.51 3.24
N SER A 283 -6.26 35.30 3.31
CA SER A 283 -6.21 36.63 2.68
C SER A 283 -6.27 36.60 1.15
N LYS A 284 -5.80 35.53 0.52
CA LYS A 284 -5.82 35.35 -0.94
C LYS A 284 -7.17 34.92 -1.47
N TYR A 285 -7.89 34.11 -0.71
CA TYR A 285 -9.15 33.50 -1.18
C TYR A 285 -10.42 34.15 -0.64
N ALA A 286 -10.32 34.85 0.48
CA ALA A 286 -11.45 35.62 1.00
C ALA A 286 -11.61 36.97 0.25
N PRO A 287 -12.83 37.42 0.01
CA PRO A 287 -13.07 38.76 -0.55
C PRO A 287 -12.52 39.87 0.37
N THR A 288 -11.96 40.90 -0.23
CA THR A 288 -11.48 42.08 0.52
C THR A 288 -12.54 42.64 1.44
N GLY A 289 -12.20 43.00 2.68
CA GLY A 289 -13.12 43.55 3.68
C GLY A 289 -13.86 42.50 4.50
N THR A 290 -13.65 41.21 4.20
CA THR A 290 -14.26 40.13 5.01
C THR A 290 -13.44 39.82 6.24
N ARG A 291 -14.00 39.01 7.14
CA ARG A 291 -13.35 38.62 8.39
C ARG A 291 -12.54 37.37 8.26
N ILE A 292 -11.35 37.36 8.89
CA ILE A 292 -10.53 36.18 9.12
C ILE A 292 -10.48 35.95 10.63
N THR A 293 -10.90 34.76 11.08
CA THR A 293 -10.94 34.43 12.52
C THR A 293 -9.88 33.41 12.86
N ILE A 294 -9.02 33.73 13.82
CA ILE A 294 -8.11 32.77 14.44
C ILE A 294 -8.72 32.31 15.75
N SER A 295 -8.76 31.02 16.00
CA SER A 295 -9.24 30.49 17.27
C SER A 295 -8.31 29.43 17.82
N ALA A 296 -8.17 29.40 19.15
CA ALA A 296 -7.44 28.34 19.85
C ALA A 296 -8.25 27.87 21.06
N ARG A 297 -8.26 26.56 21.28
CA ARG A 297 -8.90 25.91 22.42
C ARG A 297 -8.21 24.60 22.77
N GLU A 298 -8.25 24.25 24.03
CA GLU A 298 -7.85 22.94 24.49
C GLU A 298 -8.89 21.88 24.10
N THR A 299 -8.44 20.68 23.77
CA THR A 299 -9.32 19.52 23.51
C THR A 299 -9.17 18.49 24.63
N ALA A 300 -10.12 17.56 24.73
CA ALA A 300 -10.13 16.52 25.78
C ALA A 300 -8.95 15.52 25.70
N SER A 301 -8.02 15.67 24.75
CA SER A 301 -6.91 14.75 24.49
C SER A 301 -5.53 15.39 24.68
N ASP A 302 -5.36 16.31 25.62
CA ASP A 302 -4.11 17.04 25.88
C ASP A 302 -3.48 17.63 24.62
N THR A 303 -4.32 18.17 23.75
CA THR A 303 -3.92 18.86 22.54
C THR A 303 -4.60 20.23 22.44
N ILE A 304 -3.90 21.19 21.88
CA ILE A 304 -4.47 22.48 21.50
C ILE A 304 -4.92 22.40 20.05
N GLU A 305 -6.20 22.72 19.82
CA GLU A 305 -6.76 22.93 18.50
C GLU A 305 -6.65 24.40 18.14
N LEU A 306 -5.92 24.67 17.04
CA LEU A 306 -5.87 25.98 16.41
C LEU A 306 -6.62 25.95 15.08
N ALA A 307 -7.31 27.04 14.77
CA ALA A 307 -8.02 27.14 13.49
C ALA A 307 -7.95 28.55 12.93
N VAL A 308 -7.82 28.62 11.60
CA VAL A 308 -7.98 29.84 10.81
C VAL A 308 -9.22 29.66 9.94
N GLU A 309 -10.18 30.56 10.07
CA GLU A 309 -11.45 30.56 9.37
C GLU A 309 -11.58 31.81 8.52
N ASP A 310 -11.92 31.66 7.25
CA ASP A 310 -12.17 32.73 6.29
C ASP A 310 -13.63 32.75 5.82
N GLU A 311 -14.06 33.86 5.21
CA GLU A 311 -15.37 34.05 4.60
C GLU A 311 -15.28 33.98 3.04
N GLY A 312 -14.38 33.17 2.52
CA GLY A 312 -14.17 32.93 1.09
C GLY A 312 -15.16 31.94 0.46
N PRO A 313 -14.87 31.41 -0.72
CA PRO A 313 -15.75 30.46 -1.42
C PRO A 313 -15.79 29.07 -0.78
N GLY A 314 -14.94 28.81 0.22
CA GLY A 314 -14.84 27.52 0.87
C GLY A 314 -14.15 26.46 0.01
N ILE A 315 -13.98 25.25 0.57
CA ILE A 315 -13.34 24.10 -0.07
C ILE A 315 -14.34 22.94 -0.12
N PRO A 316 -14.82 22.55 -1.33
CA PRO A 316 -15.74 21.43 -1.46
C PRO A 316 -15.16 20.12 -0.90
N ALA A 317 -16.01 19.31 -0.27
CA ALA A 317 -15.59 18.11 0.49
C ALA A 317 -14.73 17.12 -0.32
N ASN A 318 -14.99 16.98 -1.63
CA ASN A 318 -14.23 16.10 -2.53
C ASN A 318 -12.79 16.56 -2.77
N TYR A 319 -12.46 17.84 -2.52
CA TYR A 319 -11.10 18.37 -2.68
C TYR A 319 -10.32 18.45 -1.37
N ARG A 320 -10.98 18.44 -0.21
CA ARG A 320 -10.35 18.61 1.11
C ARG A 320 -9.19 17.65 1.40
N PRO A 321 -9.25 16.35 1.06
CA PRO A 321 -8.11 15.47 1.26
C PRO A 321 -6.90 15.82 0.37
N ARG A 322 -7.19 16.38 -0.82
CA ARG A 322 -6.20 16.62 -1.85
C ARG A 322 -5.51 17.97 -1.76
N VAL A 323 -6.10 18.97 -1.12
CA VAL A 323 -5.48 20.31 -1.01
C VAL A 323 -4.20 20.30 -0.16
N PHE A 324 -3.96 19.25 0.61
CA PHE A 324 -2.71 18.99 1.31
C PHE A 324 -1.67 18.21 0.47
N GLU A 325 -2.08 17.74 -0.73
CA GLU A 325 -1.13 17.15 -1.66
C GLU A 325 -0.25 18.26 -2.26
N ARG A 326 1.01 17.96 -2.48
CA ARG A 326 1.99 18.90 -3.04
C ARG A 326 1.55 19.36 -4.42
N PHE A 327 1.69 20.65 -4.69
CA PHE A 327 1.36 21.28 -5.99
C PHE A 327 -0.11 21.12 -6.41
N TYR A 328 -0.94 20.62 -5.50
CA TYR A 328 -2.36 20.50 -5.80
C TYR A 328 -3.03 21.86 -5.71
N ARG A 329 -3.84 22.18 -6.74
CA ARG A 329 -4.66 23.38 -6.82
C ARG A 329 -6.03 23.00 -7.35
N ILE A 330 -7.07 23.61 -6.81
CA ILE A 330 -8.42 23.45 -7.33
C ILE A 330 -8.53 24.26 -8.61
N ALA A 331 -8.68 23.58 -9.75
CA ALA A 331 -8.87 24.23 -11.06
C ALA A 331 -10.37 24.43 -11.30
N GLY A 332 -10.78 25.70 -11.56
CA GLY A 332 -12.14 26.04 -11.94
C GLY A 332 -13.08 26.22 -10.72
N ASN A 333 -13.91 27.13 -10.72
CA ASN A 333 -14.97 27.62 -9.86
C ASN A 333 -14.69 29.05 -9.37
N GLY A 334 -14.76 29.99 -10.30
CA GLY A 334 -14.81 31.42 -9.95
C GLY A 334 -13.46 32.07 -9.64
N PHE A 335 -12.36 31.33 -9.69
CA PHE A 335 -11.02 31.88 -9.56
C PHE A 335 -10.52 32.28 -10.96
N THR A 336 -10.30 33.55 -11.18
CA THR A 336 -9.63 34.03 -12.41
C THR A 336 -8.17 33.61 -12.38
N ARG A 337 -7.58 33.37 -13.55
CA ARG A 337 -6.16 32.95 -13.68
C ARG A 337 -5.18 33.95 -13.04
N GLU A 338 -5.59 35.16 -12.77
CA GLU A 338 -4.80 36.24 -12.17
C GLU A 338 -4.81 36.20 -10.63
N ASP A 339 -5.88 35.69 -9.97
CA ASP A 339 -6.02 35.66 -8.51
C ASP A 339 -5.28 34.48 -7.86
N THR A 340 -4.79 33.53 -8.65
CA THR A 340 -4.16 32.31 -8.13
C THR A 340 -2.63 32.40 -8.09
N ARG A 341 -2.09 33.33 -7.28
CA ARG A 341 -0.63 33.46 -7.04
C ARG A 341 -0.16 32.51 -5.95
N GLY A 342 0.04 31.22 -6.25
CA GLY A 342 0.59 30.26 -5.28
C GLY A 342 0.93 28.92 -5.92
N ILE A 343 2.01 28.29 -5.44
CA ILE A 343 2.60 27.07 -5.99
C ILE A 343 1.84 25.79 -5.55
N GLY A 344 0.93 25.92 -4.59
CA GLY A 344 0.27 24.76 -3.98
C GLY A 344 1.15 23.96 -3.03
N MET A 345 2.19 24.58 -2.45
CA MET A 345 3.07 23.96 -1.45
C MET A 345 2.72 24.31 -0.01
N GLY A 346 2.16 25.49 0.24
CA GLY A 346 1.95 25.99 1.60
C GLY A 346 1.19 25.02 2.51
N LEU A 347 0.03 24.52 2.08
CA LEU A 347 -0.74 23.56 2.88
C LEU A 347 -0.03 22.21 3.05
N ALA A 348 0.77 21.76 2.09
CA ALA A 348 1.57 20.55 2.20
C ALA A 348 2.71 20.71 3.22
N ILE A 349 3.38 21.87 3.23
CA ILE A 349 4.41 22.23 4.23
C ILE A 349 3.77 22.33 5.61
N ALA A 350 2.67 23.08 5.74
CA ALA A 350 1.92 23.19 7.00
C ALA A 350 1.54 21.81 7.56
N LYS A 351 1.07 20.90 6.70
CA LYS A 351 0.77 19.52 7.09
C LYS A 351 2.02 18.79 7.59
N GLY A 352 3.13 18.86 6.88
CA GLY A 352 4.37 18.21 7.30
C GLY A 352 4.89 18.72 8.64
N ILE A 353 4.83 20.04 8.88
CA ILE A 353 5.22 20.65 10.17
C ILE A 353 4.30 20.16 11.30
N VAL A 354 2.98 20.19 11.09
CA VAL A 354 2.01 19.74 12.09
C VAL A 354 2.19 18.25 12.42
N GLU A 355 2.35 17.40 11.40
CA GLU A 355 2.58 15.97 11.59
C GLU A 355 3.93 15.69 12.28
N ALA A 356 4.97 16.46 11.99
CA ALA A 356 6.26 16.37 12.70
C ALA A 356 6.14 16.73 14.20
N HIS A 357 5.18 17.58 14.58
CA HIS A 357 4.86 17.87 15.98
C HIS A 357 3.96 16.81 16.63
N GLY A 358 3.50 15.79 15.87
CA GLY A 358 2.56 14.77 16.35
C GLY A 358 1.10 15.20 16.30
N GLY A 359 0.81 16.33 15.64
CA GLY A 359 -0.53 16.86 15.45
C GLY A 359 -1.22 16.34 14.19
N ARG A 360 -2.40 16.91 13.92
CA ARG A 360 -3.18 16.67 12.70
C ARG A 360 -3.65 17.99 12.11
N ILE A 361 -3.83 18.05 10.79
CA ILE A 361 -4.41 19.19 10.09
C ILE A 361 -5.54 18.71 9.17
N TRP A 362 -6.65 19.44 9.13
CA TRP A 362 -7.81 19.12 8.29
C TRP A 362 -8.62 20.38 7.97
N ILE A 363 -9.67 20.23 7.16
CA ILE A 363 -10.55 21.32 6.76
C ILE A 363 -11.99 21.00 7.15
N GLU A 364 -12.65 21.98 7.72
CA GLU A 364 -14.07 21.98 8.07
C GLU A 364 -14.82 23.04 7.28
N ASP A 365 -16.14 23.02 7.35
CA ASP A 365 -16.96 24.14 6.91
C ASP A 365 -16.80 25.29 7.90
N ALA A 366 -16.76 26.52 7.39
CA ALA A 366 -16.75 27.69 8.25
C ALA A 366 -18.00 27.74 9.13
N LYS A 367 -17.87 28.16 10.38
CA LYS A 367 -18.99 28.27 11.32
C LYS A 367 -20.02 29.33 10.88
N SER A 368 -19.58 30.30 10.09
CA SER A 368 -20.40 31.30 9.42
C SER A 368 -21.31 30.72 8.34
N GLY A 369 -21.08 29.47 7.91
CA GLY A 369 -21.76 28.81 6.79
C GLY A 369 -21.22 29.17 5.41
N GLN A 370 -20.24 30.09 5.32
CA GLN A 370 -19.56 30.47 4.08
C GLN A 370 -18.07 30.61 4.37
N GLY A 371 -17.23 30.01 3.54
CA GLY A 371 -15.77 30.03 3.67
C GLY A 371 -15.17 28.68 4.02
N ALA A 372 -13.89 28.68 4.38
CA ALA A 372 -13.17 27.51 4.84
C ALA A 372 -12.63 27.72 6.26
N ARG A 373 -12.63 26.64 7.04
CA ARG A 373 -12.00 26.58 8.35
C ARG A 373 -10.89 25.52 8.29
N VAL A 374 -9.64 25.96 8.29
CA VAL A 374 -8.50 25.07 8.38
C VAL A 374 -8.13 24.90 9.84
N VAL A 375 -8.12 23.66 10.30
CA VAL A 375 -7.93 23.29 11.71
C VAL A 375 -6.67 22.44 11.82
N PHE A 376 -5.87 22.71 12.84
CA PHE A 376 -4.74 21.82 13.18
C PHE A 376 -4.60 21.68 14.69
N THR A 377 -3.92 20.60 15.11
CA THR A 377 -3.64 20.35 16.53
C THR A 377 -2.16 20.32 16.79
N VAL A 378 -1.78 20.74 18.00
CA VAL A 378 -0.45 20.53 18.56
C VAL A 378 -0.59 19.90 19.95
N PRO A 379 0.30 18.96 20.34
CA PRO A 379 0.26 18.35 21.66
C PRO A 379 0.70 19.39 22.73
N VAL A 380 0.12 19.32 23.91
CA VAL A 380 0.51 20.12 25.07
C VAL A 380 1.93 19.77 25.51
N GLY A 381 2.35 18.51 25.36
CA GLY A 381 3.68 18.02 25.71
C GLY A 381 3.72 17.41 27.12
N ASP A 382 4.33 16.22 27.24
CA ASP A 382 4.54 15.53 28.52
C ASP A 382 5.98 15.68 29.01
N ASP A 383 6.16 16.11 30.27
CA ASP A 383 7.46 16.13 30.94
C ASP A 383 8.02 14.71 31.22
N GLU A 384 7.17 13.68 31.17
CA GLU A 384 7.57 12.31 31.46
C GLU A 384 8.38 11.65 30.33
N ALA A 385 8.16 12.02 29.06
CA ALA A 385 8.86 11.43 27.92
C ALA A 385 10.38 11.72 27.88
N GLU A 386 10.86 12.76 28.57
CA GLU A 386 12.29 13.07 28.66
C GLU A 386 13.03 12.31 29.77
N ARG A 387 12.36 11.85 30.79
CA ARG A 387 12.99 11.03 31.85
C ARG A 387 13.44 9.71 31.31
N ASP A 388 12.62 9.06 30.47
CA ASP A 388 12.96 7.77 29.85
C ASP A 388 14.13 7.85 28.86
N VAL A 389 14.28 8.97 28.11
CA VAL A 389 15.38 9.15 27.16
C VAL A 389 16.69 9.56 27.87
N SER A 390 16.60 10.27 29.00
CA SER A 390 17.74 10.63 29.84
C SER A 390 18.30 9.43 30.60
N GLU A 391 17.45 8.53 31.07
CA GLU A 391 17.87 7.30 31.75
C GLU A 391 18.44 6.23 30.79
N ALA A 392 18.07 6.27 29.51
CA ALA A 392 18.57 5.35 28.47
C ALA A 392 19.95 5.71 27.90
N ARG A 393 20.54 6.86 28.26
CA ARG A 393 21.93 7.17 27.89
C ARG A 393 22.88 6.46 28.84
N PRO A 394 23.70 5.46 28.38
CA PRO A 394 24.72 4.86 29.23
C PRO A 394 25.73 5.90 29.63
N SER A 395 25.89 6.07 30.94
CA SER A 395 26.94 6.91 31.54
C SER A 395 28.30 6.40 31.08
N GLY A 396 28.87 7.04 30.06
CA GLY A 396 30.25 6.82 29.63
C GLY A 396 31.19 7.21 30.76
N ARG A 397 31.65 6.22 31.51
CA ARG A 397 32.73 6.32 32.50
C ARG A 397 33.97 6.92 31.81
N ALA A 398 34.26 8.13 32.14
CA ALA A 398 35.62 8.66 32.00
C ALA A 398 36.52 7.96 33.02
N SER A 399 37.22 6.93 32.59
CA SER A 399 38.35 6.37 33.36
C SER A 399 39.53 7.27 33.15
N GLY A 400 39.84 8.03 34.18
CA GLY A 400 41.08 8.77 34.32
C GLY A 400 42.30 7.83 34.29
N VAL A 401 43.22 8.12 33.44
CA VAL A 401 44.60 7.61 33.53
C VAL A 401 45.45 8.69 34.14
N SER A 402 45.69 8.52 35.45
CA SER A 402 46.83 9.11 36.15
C SER A 402 48.05 8.27 35.78
N GLY A 403 49.07 8.85 35.19
CA GLY A 403 50.33 8.24 34.87
C GLY A 403 51.48 9.13 35.24
N ARG A 404 52.17 8.77 36.30
CA ARG A 404 53.45 9.31 36.77
C ARG A 404 54.58 9.02 35.78
N GLN A 405 55.48 9.92 35.81
CA GLN A 405 56.93 10.02 35.50
C GLN A 405 57.25 10.49 34.11
#